data_e07364862a707f6b835352b0549bc1fa
#
_entry.id   e07364862a707f6b835352b0549bc1fa
#
_cell.length_a   1.000
_cell.length_b   1.000
_cell.length_c   1.000
_cell.angle_alpha   90.00
_cell.angle_beta   90.00
_cell.angle_gamma   90.00
#
_symmetry.space_group_name_H-M   'P 1'
#
loop_
_entity.id
_entity.type
_entity.pdbx_description
1 polymer ?
#
loop_
_entity_poly.entity_id
_entity_poly.type
_entity_poly.pdbx_seq_one_letter_code
_entity_poly.pdbx_strand_id
1 'polypeptide(L)'
;MGGEPGIGKSTLSLQIALAANGLKTLYVSGEESAEQIKMRAARIGIGNDECLIYPETLLENIVAQIAEHRPDLVVIDSIQTIYTDLLDSSAGSVSQIRECAATLLKYAKSTGTSIFIIGHITKDGSIAGPKILEHIVDVVLQFEGDSNNIYRIL
;
A
#
# COMPACT_ATOMS: atom_id res chain seq x y z
N MET A 1 3.49 -5.77 -2.28
CA MET A 1 3.48 -6.92 -1.35
C MET A 1 2.10 -7.55 -1.33
N GLY A 2 2.03 -8.86 -1.61
CA GLY A 2 0.82 -9.67 -1.53
C GLY A 2 0.80 -10.59 -0.31
N GLY A 3 -0.37 -11.09 0.06
CA GLY A 3 -0.53 -12.07 1.14
C GLY A 3 -1.96 -12.15 1.66
N GLU A 4 -2.29 -13.19 2.43
CA GLU A 4 -3.63 -13.38 2.99
C GLU A 4 -4.05 -12.22 3.92
N PRO A 5 -5.36 -11.93 4.03
CA PRO A 5 -5.87 -10.98 5.02
C PRO A 5 -5.45 -11.37 6.44
N GLY A 6 -5.11 -10.39 7.28
CA GLY A 6 -4.74 -10.62 8.68
C GLY A 6 -3.32 -11.15 8.91
N ILE A 7 -2.53 -11.46 7.89
CA ILE A 7 -1.17 -12.00 8.06
C ILE A 7 -0.17 -10.98 8.64
N GLY A 8 -0.49 -9.69 8.59
CA GLY A 8 0.35 -8.62 9.16
C GLY A 8 0.99 -7.69 8.13
N LYS A 9 0.53 -7.68 6.87
CA LYS A 9 1.05 -6.79 5.81
C LYS A 9 1.06 -5.32 6.23
N SER A 10 -0.09 -4.81 6.68
CA SER A 10 -0.25 -3.41 7.12
C SER A 10 0.64 -3.07 8.33
N THR A 11 0.88 -4.03 9.22
CA THR A 11 1.78 -3.82 10.37
C THR A 11 3.23 -3.74 9.90
N LEU A 12 3.66 -4.66 9.04
CA LEU A 12 5.02 -4.67 8.50
C LEU A 12 5.30 -3.43 7.65
N SER A 13 4.37 -3.04 6.79
CA SER A 13 4.55 -1.85 5.94
C SER A 13 4.58 -0.54 6.74
N LEU A 14 3.75 -0.43 7.79
CA LEU A 14 3.84 0.72 8.70
C LEU A 14 5.17 0.71 9.46
N GLN A 15 5.64 -0.44 9.91
CA GLN A 15 6.95 -0.59 10.54
C GLN A 15 8.09 -0.16 9.61
N ILE A 16 8.03 -0.54 8.32
CA ILE A 16 9.01 -0.11 7.30
C ILE A 16 8.96 1.42 7.14
N ALA A 17 7.76 2.01 7.00
CA ALA A 17 7.60 3.45 6.86
C ALA A 17 8.14 4.23 8.07
N LEU A 18 7.91 3.72 9.29
CA LEU A 18 8.41 4.33 10.53
C LEU A 18 9.92 4.11 10.72
N ALA A 19 10.47 2.99 10.25
CA ALA A 19 11.89 2.67 10.36
C ALA A 19 12.75 3.35 9.27
N ALA A 20 12.14 3.96 8.26
CA ALA A 20 12.83 4.63 7.15
C ALA A 20 13.39 6.00 7.58
N ASN A 21 14.33 5.99 8.53
CA ASN A 21 14.93 7.19 9.08
C ASN A 21 15.66 8.02 8.00
N GLY A 22 15.40 9.32 7.99
CA GLY A 22 15.98 10.24 7.01
C GLY A 22 15.27 10.25 5.65
N LEU A 23 14.20 9.44 5.49
CA LEU A 23 13.34 9.48 4.33
C LEU A 23 11.98 10.08 4.71
N LYS A 24 11.49 10.97 3.87
CA LYS A 24 10.12 11.46 3.96
C LYS A 24 9.19 10.39 3.43
N THR A 25 8.28 9.91 4.27
CA THR A 25 7.35 8.85 3.91
C THR A 25 5.91 9.35 3.91
N LEU A 26 5.09 8.85 2.99
CA LEU A 26 3.65 9.07 2.95
C LEU A 26 2.94 7.71 3.05
N TYR A 27 2.27 7.46 4.17
CA TYR A 27 1.47 6.26 4.40
C TYR A 27 0.01 6.55 4.08
N VAL A 28 -0.45 6.05 2.94
CA VAL A 28 -1.84 6.17 2.48
C VAL A 28 -2.60 4.94 2.92
N SER A 29 -3.74 5.12 3.58
CA SER A 29 -4.63 4.03 3.97
C SER A 29 -6.05 4.29 3.50
N GLY A 30 -6.64 3.32 2.81
CA GLY A 30 -8.05 3.31 2.48
C GLY A 30 -8.90 2.44 3.43
N GLU A 31 -8.27 1.78 4.42
CA GLU A 31 -8.96 0.85 5.33
C GLU A 31 -9.05 1.37 6.76
N GLU A 32 -8.07 2.15 7.22
CA GLU A 32 -7.97 2.60 8.60
C GLU A 32 -7.94 4.11 8.70
N SER A 33 -8.51 4.64 9.78
CA SER A 33 -8.43 6.06 10.12
C SER A 33 -7.01 6.44 10.62
N ALA A 34 -6.72 7.74 10.60
CA ALA A 34 -5.45 8.26 11.12
C ALA A 34 -5.22 7.86 12.60
N GLU A 35 -6.28 7.85 13.41
CA GLU A 35 -6.23 7.47 14.82
C GLU A 35 -5.85 5.99 14.99
N GLN A 36 -6.45 5.11 14.18
CA GLN A 36 -6.15 3.68 14.22
C GLN A 36 -4.69 3.39 13.83
N ILE A 37 -4.21 4.07 12.78
CA ILE A 37 -2.81 3.95 12.35
C ILE A 37 -1.86 4.49 13.43
N LYS A 38 -2.17 5.65 14.05
CA LYS A 38 -1.38 6.20 15.15
C LYS A 38 -1.33 5.27 16.36
N MET A 39 -2.45 4.64 16.72
CA MET A 39 -2.47 3.65 17.80
C MET A 39 -1.61 2.43 17.48
N ARG A 40 -1.59 1.99 16.21
CA ARG A 40 -0.73 0.90 15.75
C ARG A 40 0.74 1.31 15.78
N ALA A 41 1.08 2.52 15.30
CA ALA A 41 2.43 3.07 15.33
C ALA A 41 2.98 3.15 16.77
N ALA A 42 2.16 3.61 17.72
CA ALA A 42 2.53 3.65 19.14
C ALA A 42 2.87 2.26 19.72
N ARG A 43 2.17 1.20 19.28
CA ARG A 43 2.48 -0.18 19.69
C ARG A 43 3.76 -0.73 19.06
N ILE A 44 4.10 -0.27 17.86
CA ILE A 44 5.37 -0.62 17.19
C ILE A 44 6.55 0.00 17.92
N GLY A 45 6.36 1.19 18.52
CA GLY A 45 7.39 1.85 19.35
C GLY A 45 8.53 2.45 18.53
N ILE A 46 8.39 2.58 17.22
CA ILE A 46 9.32 3.26 16.32
C ILE A 46 8.67 4.58 15.90
N GLY A 47 9.36 5.69 16.05
CA GLY A 47 8.92 7.00 15.63
C GLY A 47 9.67 7.48 14.38
N ASN A 48 8.95 8.14 13.48
CA ASN A 48 9.53 8.89 12.37
C ASN A 48 8.67 10.14 12.15
N ASP A 49 9.20 11.29 12.50
CA ASP A 49 8.50 12.58 12.37
C ASP A 49 8.28 12.98 10.89
N GLU A 50 9.03 12.37 9.96
CA GLU A 50 8.88 12.56 8.52
C GLU A 50 7.86 11.57 7.89
N CYS A 51 7.17 10.75 8.71
CA CYS A 51 6.12 9.85 8.24
C CYS A 51 4.75 10.52 8.33
N LEU A 52 4.22 10.92 7.18
CA LEU A 52 2.90 11.48 7.04
C LEU A 52 1.86 10.37 6.87
N ILE A 53 0.76 10.45 7.61
CA ILE A 53 -0.37 9.51 7.51
C ILE A 53 -1.52 10.21 6.76
N TYR A 54 -1.99 9.60 5.69
CA TYR A 54 -3.04 10.15 4.84
C TYR A 54 -4.14 9.11 4.57
N PRO A 55 -5.27 9.15 5.31
CA PRO A 55 -6.44 8.32 5.04
C PRO A 55 -7.19 8.88 3.82
N GLU A 56 -7.09 8.18 2.70
CA GLU A 56 -7.71 8.57 1.43
C GLU A 56 -7.89 7.36 0.52
N THR A 57 -8.93 7.40 -0.31
CA THR A 57 -9.25 6.35 -1.29
C THR A 57 -9.32 6.86 -2.72
N LEU A 58 -9.48 8.15 -2.94
CA LEU A 58 -9.51 8.74 -4.28
C LEU A 58 -8.08 8.96 -4.80
N LEU A 59 -7.76 8.30 -5.92
CA LEU A 59 -6.42 8.31 -6.52
C LEU A 59 -5.92 9.71 -6.84
N GLU A 60 -6.79 10.57 -7.37
CA GLU A 60 -6.46 11.94 -7.76
C GLU A 60 -5.98 12.76 -6.56
N ASN A 61 -6.63 12.61 -5.41
CA ASN A 61 -6.20 13.25 -4.17
C ASN A 61 -4.86 12.70 -3.69
N ILE A 62 -4.69 11.38 -3.76
CA ILE A 62 -3.43 10.72 -3.38
C ILE A 62 -2.27 11.24 -4.23
N VAL A 63 -2.43 11.29 -5.55
CA VAL A 63 -1.39 11.79 -6.47
C VAL A 63 -1.09 13.27 -6.21
N ALA A 64 -2.10 14.08 -5.93
CA ALA A 64 -1.92 15.49 -5.57
C ALA A 64 -1.07 15.65 -4.29
N GLN A 65 -1.35 14.84 -3.24
CA GLN A 65 -0.58 14.87 -2.00
C GLN A 65 0.86 14.35 -2.19
N ILE A 66 1.06 13.32 -3.01
CA ILE A 66 2.42 12.87 -3.36
C ILE A 66 3.18 13.98 -4.07
N ALA A 67 2.56 14.70 -5.02
CA ALA A 67 3.19 15.79 -5.75
C ALA A 67 3.51 17.00 -4.85
N GLU A 68 2.65 17.32 -3.91
CA GLU A 68 2.82 18.42 -2.95
C GLU A 68 3.96 18.13 -1.96
N HIS A 69 3.91 16.96 -1.33
CA HIS A 69 4.85 16.60 -0.26
C HIS A 69 6.17 16.03 -0.76
N ARG A 70 6.22 15.52 -2.00
CA ARG A 70 7.40 14.89 -2.61
C ARG A 70 8.10 13.89 -1.69
N PRO A 71 7.40 12.86 -1.22
CA PRO A 71 8.00 11.85 -0.36
C PRO A 71 9.00 11.00 -1.13
N ASP A 72 9.99 10.45 -0.42
CA ASP A 72 10.94 9.47 -0.95
C ASP A 72 10.30 8.08 -1.07
N LEU A 73 9.39 7.78 -0.12
CA LEU A 73 8.65 6.52 -0.06
C LEU A 73 7.15 6.78 0.10
N VAL A 74 6.34 6.15 -0.72
CA VAL A 74 4.88 6.09 -0.57
C VAL A 74 4.47 4.66 -0.26
N VAL A 75 3.60 4.48 0.73
CA VAL A 75 2.96 3.19 1.04
C VAL A 75 1.47 3.31 0.73
N ILE A 76 0.93 2.38 -0.04
CA ILE A 76 -0.51 2.27 -0.37
C ILE A 76 -1.09 1.03 0.33
N ASP A 77 -1.95 1.23 1.32
CA ASP A 77 -2.56 0.16 2.13
C ASP A 77 -4.10 0.29 2.15
N SER A 78 -4.80 -0.41 1.28
CA SER A 78 -4.40 -1.32 0.22
C SER A 78 -4.87 -0.81 -1.15
N ILE A 79 -4.30 -1.38 -2.23
CA ILE A 79 -4.70 -0.99 -3.60
C ILE A 79 -6.16 -1.31 -3.89
N GLN A 80 -6.76 -2.28 -3.20
CA GLN A 80 -8.16 -2.65 -3.40
C GLN A 80 -9.16 -1.59 -2.93
N THR A 81 -8.75 -0.70 -2.05
CA THR A 81 -9.60 0.40 -1.55
C THR A 81 -9.46 1.69 -2.36
N ILE A 82 -8.39 1.78 -3.18
CA ILE A 82 -8.16 2.95 -4.02
C ILE A 82 -8.99 2.86 -5.30
N TYR A 83 -9.54 3.99 -5.70
CA TYR A 83 -10.31 4.11 -6.95
C TYR A 83 -10.04 5.46 -7.63
N THR A 84 -10.38 5.53 -8.91
CA THR A 84 -10.37 6.76 -9.70
C THR A 84 -11.78 7.03 -10.24
N ASP A 85 -12.18 8.30 -10.25
CA ASP A 85 -13.45 8.73 -10.84
C ASP A 85 -13.46 8.67 -12.39
N LEU A 86 -12.31 8.37 -13.00
CA LEU A 86 -12.22 8.21 -14.46
C LEU A 86 -12.86 6.91 -14.98
N LEU A 87 -13.15 5.96 -14.09
CA LEU A 87 -13.75 4.68 -14.42
C LEU A 87 -15.09 4.49 -13.72
N ASP A 88 -16.10 4.16 -14.50
CA ASP A 88 -17.44 3.81 -13.99
C ASP A 88 -17.46 2.33 -13.51
N SER A 89 -16.67 2.04 -12.50
CA SER A 89 -16.58 0.71 -11.88
C SER A 89 -16.27 0.84 -10.39
N SER A 90 -16.73 -0.13 -9.59
CA SER A 90 -16.56 -0.10 -8.13
C SER A 90 -15.09 -0.23 -7.71
N ALA A 91 -14.72 0.39 -6.59
CA ALA A 91 -13.45 0.17 -5.94
C ALA A 91 -13.22 -1.34 -5.72
N GLY A 92 -11.96 -1.80 -5.83
CA GLY A 92 -11.60 -3.20 -5.74
C GLY A 92 -11.87 -4.03 -7.01
N SER A 93 -12.54 -3.47 -8.03
CA SER A 93 -12.67 -4.15 -9.32
C SER A 93 -11.30 -4.25 -10.02
N VAL A 94 -11.17 -5.24 -10.92
CA VAL A 94 -9.94 -5.46 -11.69
C VAL A 94 -9.53 -4.23 -12.48
N SER A 95 -10.49 -3.53 -13.09
CA SER A 95 -10.26 -2.31 -13.86
C SER A 95 -9.71 -1.18 -12.99
N GLN A 96 -10.32 -0.95 -11.82
CA GLN A 96 -9.86 0.06 -10.87
C GLN A 96 -8.46 -0.24 -10.36
N ILE A 97 -8.21 -1.47 -9.90
CA ILE A 97 -6.88 -1.87 -9.39
C ILE A 97 -5.80 -1.67 -10.46
N ARG A 98 -6.08 -2.06 -11.70
CA ARG A 98 -5.14 -1.92 -12.81
C ARG A 98 -4.84 -0.46 -13.12
N GLU A 99 -5.88 0.37 -13.22
CA GLU A 99 -5.72 1.79 -13.54
C GLU A 99 -4.99 2.55 -12.43
N CYS A 100 -5.38 2.33 -11.18
CA CYS A 100 -4.71 2.93 -10.04
C CYS A 100 -3.23 2.54 -9.97
N ALA A 101 -2.92 1.26 -10.13
CA ALA A 101 -1.54 0.78 -10.11
C ALA A 101 -0.73 1.33 -11.29
N ALA A 102 -1.31 1.40 -12.50
CA ALA A 102 -0.63 1.95 -13.68
C ALA A 102 -0.30 3.43 -13.51
N THR A 103 -1.24 4.21 -12.95
CA THR A 103 -1.05 5.63 -12.67
C THR A 103 0.05 5.85 -11.63
N LEU A 104 0.03 5.09 -10.52
CA LEU A 104 1.06 5.14 -9.49
C LEU A 104 2.44 4.74 -10.05
N LEU A 105 2.52 3.70 -10.86
CA LEU A 105 3.76 3.27 -11.52
C LEU A 105 4.31 4.35 -12.46
N LYS A 106 3.43 4.95 -13.28
CA LYS A 106 3.83 6.05 -14.17
C LYS A 106 4.41 7.22 -13.38
N TYR A 107 3.77 7.56 -12.26
CA TYR A 107 4.27 8.60 -11.35
C TYR A 107 5.64 8.22 -10.78
N ALA A 108 5.78 7.03 -10.22
CA ALA A 108 7.04 6.52 -9.67
C ALA A 108 8.19 6.63 -10.69
N LYS A 109 7.96 6.17 -11.92
CA LYS A 109 8.98 6.21 -12.99
C LYS A 109 9.34 7.63 -13.44
N SER A 110 8.39 8.56 -13.39
CA SER A 110 8.65 9.94 -13.81
C SER A 110 9.37 10.78 -12.75
N THR A 111 9.22 10.44 -11.48
CA THR A 111 9.75 11.23 -10.35
C THR A 111 10.89 10.56 -9.59
N GLY A 112 11.06 9.24 -9.75
CA GLY A 112 11.99 8.43 -8.96
C GLY A 112 11.49 8.11 -7.56
N THR A 113 10.22 8.43 -7.23
CA THR A 113 9.61 8.11 -5.94
C THR A 113 9.42 6.60 -5.80
N SER A 114 9.84 6.02 -4.69
CA SER A 114 9.57 4.61 -4.37
C SER A 114 8.14 4.42 -3.92
N ILE A 115 7.39 3.51 -4.56
CA ILE A 115 6.00 3.22 -4.19
C ILE A 115 5.87 1.76 -3.76
N PHE A 116 5.43 1.54 -2.52
CA PHE A 116 5.19 0.23 -1.93
C PHE A 116 3.68 -0.03 -1.88
N ILE A 117 3.20 -0.96 -2.69
CA ILE A 117 1.78 -1.28 -2.82
C ILE A 117 1.48 -2.57 -2.06
N ILE A 118 0.46 -2.53 -1.20
CA ILE A 118 -0.09 -3.70 -0.52
C ILE A 118 -1.33 -4.18 -1.28
N GLY A 119 -1.40 -5.50 -1.49
CA GLY A 119 -2.55 -6.17 -2.06
C GLY A 119 -2.96 -7.40 -1.25
N HIS A 120 -4.25 -7.67 -1.18
CA HIS A 120 -4.79 -8.88 -0.55
C HIS A 120 -4.90 -9.99 -1.59
N ILE A 121 -4.39 -11.18 -1.26
CA ILE A 121 -4.58 -12.40 -2.06
C ILE A 121 -5.81 -13.11 -1.49
N THR A 122 -6.79 -13.45 -2.32
CA THR A 122 -7.90 -14.30 -1.89
C THR A 122 -7.52 -15.77 -1.98
N LYS A 123 -8.04 -16.58 -1.04
CA LYS A 123 -7.74 -18.02 -0.95
C LYS A 123 -8.08 -18.80 -2.21
N ASP A 124 -9.01 -18.31 -3.01
CA ASP A 124 -9.50 -19.02 -4.22
C ASP A 124 -8.73 -18.67 -5.49
N GLY A 125 -7.69 -17.84 -5.41
CA GLY A 125 -6.90 -17.46 -6.58
C GLY A 125 -7.70 -16.74 -7.70
N SER A 126 -8.98 -16.50 -7.47
CA SER A 126 -9.93 -16.02 -8.49
C SER A 126 -10.15 -14.52 -8.50
N ILE A 127 -9.76 -13.79 -7.47
CA ILE A 127 -9.85 -12.33 -7.48
C ILE A 127 -8.49 -11.75 -7.87
N ALA A 128 -8.51 -11.23 -8.98
CA ALA A 128 -7.60 -10.59 -9.89
C ALA A 128 -6.68 -9.47 -9.33
N GLY A 129 -6.55 -9.31 -8.02
CA GLY A 129 -5.71 -8.25 -7.45
C GLY A 129 -4.20 -8.48 -7.65
N PRO A 130 -3.57 -9.46 -6.98
CA PRO A 130 -2.11 -9.58 -7.00
C PRO A 130 -1.55 -10.03 -8.33
N LYS A 131 -2.15 -11.04 -9.01
CA LYS A 131 -1.63 -11.54 -10.30
C LYS A 131 -1.61 -10.48 -11.40
N ILE A 132 -2.55 -9.53 -11.37
CA ILE A 132 -2.55 -8.43 -12.33
C ILE A 132 -1.40 -7.47 -12.05
N LEU A 133 -1.07 -7.26 -10.79
CA LEU A 133 0.00 -6.36 -10.37
C LEU A 133 1.40 -6.96 -10.62
N GLU A 134 1.55 -8.29 -10.59
CA GLU A 134 2.84 -8.96 -10.83
C GLU A 134 3.50 -8.58 -12.14
N HIS A 135 2.70 -8.27 -13.17
CA HIS A 135 3.20 -7.84 -14.48
C HIS A 135 3.39 -6.32 -14.60
N ILE A 136 2.98 -5.56 -13.59
CA ILE A 136 3.03 -4.10 -13.61
C ILE A 136 4.18 -3.58 -12.74
N VAL A 137 4.44 -4.22 -11.60
CA VAL A 137 5.45 -3.78 -10.62
C VAL A 137 6.83 -4.36 -10.91
N ASP A 138 7.88 -3.67 -10.46
CA ASP A 138 9.26 -4.09 -10.66
C ASP A 138 9.67 -5.24 -9.71
N VAL A 139 9.08 -5.30 -8.52
CA VAL A 139 9.35 -6.34 -7.50
C VAL A 139 8.05 -6.83 -6.89
N VAL A 140 7.92 -8.14 -6.75
CA VAL A 140 6.82 -8.79 -6.05
C VAL A 140 7.34 -9.43 -4.77
N LEU A 141 6.75 -9.06 -3.64
CA LEU A 141 7.00 -9.68 -2.34
C LEU A 141 5.73 -10.43 -1.92
N GLN A 142 5.88 -11.69 -1.55
CA GLN A 142 4.76 -12.51 -1.08
C GLN A 142 4.94 -12.82 0.39
N PHE A 143 3.96 -12.40 1.20
CA PHE A 143 3.97 -12.63 2.63
C PHE A 143 3.11 -13.87 2.93
N GLU A 144 3.76 -14.94 3.38
CA GLU A 144 3.14 -16.22 3.65
C GLU A 144 3.17 -16.56 5.13
N GLY A 145 2.13 -17.22 5.62
CA GLY A 145 2.08 -17.82 6.95
C GLY A 145 2.20 -19.32 6.85
N ASP A 146 2.98 -19.93 7.72
CA ASP A 146 3.00 -21.37 7.88
C ASP A 146 1.86 -21.78 8.84
N SER A 147 0.95 -22.63 8.37
CA SER A 147 -0.18 -23.13 9.17
C SER A 147 0.22 -23.98 10.38
N ASN A 148 1.44 -24.50 10.38
CA ASN A 148 1.96 -25.38 11.41
C ASN A 148 2.96 -24.71 12.35
N ASN A 149 3.43 -23.51 12.02
CA ASN A 149 4.42 -22.77 12.80
C ASN A 149 4.01 -21.31 12.98
N ILE A 150 4.60 -20.68 13.99
CA ILE A 150 4.40 -19.25 14.31
C ILE A 150 5.13 -18.31 13.32
N TYR A 151 5.79 -18.85 12.31
CA TYR A 151 6.62 -18.07 11.38
C TYR A 151 5.77 -17.44 10.26
N ARG A 152 6.17 -16.25 9.89
CA ARG A 152 5.72 -15.52 8.70
C ARG A 152 6.94 -15.26 7.84
N ILE A 153 6.83 -15.57 6.55
CA ILE A 153 7.94 -15.52 5.59
C ILE A 153 7.60 -14.45 4.55
N LEU A 154 8.58 -13.62 4.21
CA LEU A 154 8.50 -12.63 3.14
C LEU A 154 9.47 -13.03 2.03
#